data_612ea6348fb0a3f0f4dbdfdf5737d3d4
#
_entry.id   612ea6348fb0a3f0f4dbdfdf5737d3d4
#
_cell.length_a   1.000
_cell.length_b   1.000
_cell.length_c   1.000
_cell.angle_alpha   90.00
_cell.angle_beta   90.00
_cell.angle_gamma   90.00
#
_symmetry.space_group_name_H-M   'P 1'
#
loop_
_entity.id
_entity.type
_entity.pdbx_description
1 polymer ?
#
loop_
_entity_poly.entity_id
_entity_poly.type
_entity_poly.pdbx_seq_one_letter_code
_entity_poly.pdbx_strand_id
1 'polypeptide(L)'
;MDRFILKNITSTFSKILLKWYYKNRRDLPWRNTTDSYKIWLSEIILQQTQIKQGLPYYLRFIEKYPNVKDLSIASENDVLKMWEGLGYYSRARNLHKTAKIVSNDLGGLFPLTFLELIKLPGIGDYTASAISSFSNNEVVSVVDGNVYRFISRLIGINTPINTYKSLKQFKKVTMNLISKENPSDFNQAIMEFGALVCRPSTPSCSVCDFNDQCYAFKNDLVFDFPYKLKTKKSINRFFNYLVFITEDNLTCVEKRSKKGIWQNLYQFPLFETDRLVDLNEINKYANSLKYISIKSESTELFKNQSIVHKLSHQNISISFWIIKVKSINTNYIGFNKINSFPFPKPISNFLSIFNLQ
;
A
#
# COMPACT_ATOMS: atom_id res chain seq x y z
N MET A 1 -1.34 13.72 32.10
CA MET A 1 -1.07 12.28 31.98
C MET A 1 -0.47 11.80 33.29
N ASP A 2 -1.20 11.01 34.02
CA ASP A 2 -0.84 10.62 35.39
C ASP A 2 0.42 9.75 35.40
N ARG A 3 1.51 10.26 35.95
CA ARG A 3 2.79 9.52 36.14
C ARG A 3 2.57 8.20 36.91
N PHE A 4 1.52 8.15 37.74
CA PHE A 4 1.19 6.99 38.55
C PHE A 4 0.63 5.81 37.73
N ILE A 5 -0.22 6.08 36.73
CA ILE A 5 -0.81 5.05 35.84
C ILE A 5 0.30 4.42 34.97
N LEU A 6 1.21 5.21 34.41
CA LEU A 6 2.35 4.71 33.66
C LEU A 6 3.28 3.81 34.51
N LYS A 7 3.53 4.17 35.74
CA LYS A 7 4.48 3.44 36.62
C LYS A 7 3.96 2.03 36.98
N ASN A 8 2.66 1.88 37.16
CA ASN A 8 2.06 0.58 37.50
C ASN A 8 1.90 -0.33 36.26
N ILE A 9 1.67 0.24 35.07
CA ILE A 9 1.59 -0.51 33.81
C ILE A 9 2.96 -1.02 33.37
N THR A 10 4.03 -0.24 33.53
CA THR A 10 5.36 -0.54 32.96
C THR A 10 5.99 -1.80 33.51
N SER A 11 5.75 -2.20 34.75
CA SER A 11 6.46 -3.33 35.37
C SER A 11 6.00 -4.71 34.87
N THR A 12 4.75 -4.82 34.40
CA THR A 12 4.17 -6.11 34.00
C THR A 12 3.71 -6.15 32.54
N PHE A 13 3.63 -4.98 31.87
CA PHE A 13 3.06 -4.85 30.54
C PHE A 13 3.70 -5.80 29.53
N SER A 14 5.04 -5.75 29.37
CA SER A 14 5.74 -6.57 28.41
C SER A 14 5.58 -8.08 28.69
N LYS A 15 5.56 -8.48 29.97
CA LYS A 15 5.37 -9.88 30.36
C LYS A 15 3.97 -10.39 29.99
N ILE A 16 2.93 -9.62 30.29
CA ILE A 16 1.54 -9.97 29.93
C ILE A 16 1.40 -10.06 28.43
N LEU A 17 1.89 -9.03 27.70
CA LEU A 17 1.79 -8.95 26.25
C LEU A 17 2.53 -10.09 25.54
N LEU A 18 3.76 -10.41 25.95
CA LEU A 18 4.55 -11.49 25.38
C LEU A 18 3.93 -12.86 25.68
N LYS A 19 3.42 -13.10 26.92
CA LYS A 19 2.69 -14.33 27.26
C LYS A 19 1.48 -14.53 26.36
N TRP A 20 0.71 -13.47 26.12
CA TRP A 20 -0.43 -13.52 25.21
C TRP A 20 0.04 -13.81 23.77
N TYR A 21 1.09 -13.12 23.30
CA TYR A 21 1.62 -13.24 21.94
C TYR A 21 2.07 -14.66 21.61
N TYR A 22 2.86 -15.28 22.45
CA TYR A 22 3.34 -16.65 22.21
C TYR A 22 2.21 -17.67 22.11
N LYS A 23 1.07 -17.42 22.78
CA LYS A 23 -0.11 -18.28 22.70
C LYS A 23 -0.99 -18.01 21.48
N ASN A 24 -1.05 -16.76 21.00
CA ASN A 24 -2.10 -16.32 20.07
C ASN A 24 -1.58 -15.80 18.73
N ARG A 25 -0.26 -15.69 18.54
CA ARG A 25 0.31 -15.15 17.31
C ARG A 25 -0.10 -15.97 16.10
N ARG A 26 -0.45 -15.27 15.00
CA ARG A 26 -0.69 -15.90 13.70
C ARG A 26 0.63 -16.43 13.14
N ASP A 27 0.60 -17.61 12.54
CA ASP A 27 1.74 -18.12 11.77
C ASP A 27 1.81 -17.40 10.42
N LEU A 28 2.86 -16.60 10.24
CA LEU A 28 3.09 -15.80 9.05
C LEU A 28 4.52 -16.00 8.57
N PRO A 29 4.78 -16.21 7.25
CA PRO A 29 6.11 -16.59 6.76
C PRO A 29 7.23 -15.63 7.17
N TRP A 30 6.96 -14.34 7.23
CA TRP A 30 7.92 -13.29 7.62
C TRP A 30 8.17 -13.20 9.13
N ARG A 31 7.46 -13.97 9.95
CA ARG A 31 7.68 -14.08 11.40
C ARG A 31 8.60 -15.23 11.78
N ASN A 32 8.84 -16.14 10.84
CA ASN A 32 9.67 -17.32 11.06
C ASN A 32 11.06 -17.16 10.45
N THR A 33 11.52 -15.92 10.29
CA THR A 33 12.81 -15.58 9.70
C THR A 33 13.37 -14.29 10.30
N THR A 34 14.69 -14.18 10.33
CA THR A 34 15.42 -12.94 10.63
C THR A 34 16.07 -12.33 9.38
N ASP A 35 15.79 -12.89 8.19
CA ASP A 35 16.28 -12.38 6.92
C ASP A 35 15.70 -10.99 6.63
N SER A 36 16.55 -9.97 6.64
CA SER A 36 16.16 -8.57 6.42
C SER A 36 15.47 -8.33 5.09
N TYR A 37 15.84 -9.07 4.01
CA TYR A 37 15.20 -8.96 2.72
C TYR A 37 13.73 -9.42 2.79
N LYS A 38 13.49 -10.57 3.40
CA LYS A 38 12.15 -11.17 3.52
C LYS A 38 11.24 -10.32 4.41
N ILE A 39 11.80 -9.81 5.51
CA ILE A 39 11.09 -8.91 6.43
C ILE A 39 10.76 -7.59 5.72
N TRP A 40 11.74 -6.94 5.08
CA TRP A 40 11.53 -5.71 4.33
C TRP A 40 10.46 -5.87 3.24
N LEU A 41 10.53 -6.94 2.46
CA LEU A 41 9.54 -7.21 1.42
C LEU A 41 8.13 -7.31 1.99
N SER A 42 7.95 -8.03 3.10
CA SER A 42 6.65 -8.14 3.78
C SER A 42 6.16 -6.78 4.26
N GLU A 43 7.03 -5.99 4.90
CA GLU A 43 6.67 -4.67 5.42
C GLU A 43 6.23 -3.70 4.32
N ILE A 44 6.91 -3.70 3.15
CA ILE A 44 6.51 -2.86 2.01
C ILE A 44 5.18 -3.33 1.39
N ILE A 45 4.98 -4.63 1.23
CA ILE A 45 3.73 -5.20 0.68
C ILE A 45 2.55 -4.88 1.60
N LEU A 46 2.74 -4.97 2.91
CA LEU A 46 1.68 -4.80 3.90
C LEU A 46 1.37 -3.34 4.25
N GLN A 47 2.16 -2.36 3.76
CA GLN A 47 1.79 -0.95 3.90
C GLN A 47 0.38 -0.70 3.33
N GLN A 48 -0.60 -0.34 4.19
CA GLN A 48 -2.01 -0.12 3.81
C GLN A 48 -2.67 -1.30 3.06
N THR A 49 -2.17 -2.52 3.27
CA THR A 49 -2.68 -3.76 2.67
C THR A 49 -2.96 -4.77 3.77
N GLN A 50 -4.13 -5.39 3.76
CA GLN A 50 -4.47 -6.44 4.71
C GLN A 50 -3.65 -7.71 4.43
N ILE A 51 -3.31 -8.47 5.48
CA ILE A 51 -2.53 -9.71 5.37
C ILE A 51 -3.15 -10.70 4.37
N LYS A 52 -4.48 -10.90 4.41
CA LYS A 52 -5.18 -11.78 3.47
C LYS A 52 -4.93 -11.42 2.01
N GLN A 53 -4.81 -10.13 1.70
CA GLN A 53 -4.50 -9.64 0.35
C GLN A 53 -3.00 -9.69 0.06
N GLY A 54 -2.15 -9.33 1.03
CA GLY A 54 -0.70 -9.19 0.82
C GLY A 54 0.05 -10.52 0.78
N LEU A 55 -0.39 -11.53 1.55
CA LEU A 55 0.29 -12.83 1.65
C LEU A 55 0.51 -13.52 0.28
N PRO A 56 -0.49 -13.62 -0.62
CA PRO A 56 -0.25 -14.22 -1.94
C PRO A 56 0.80 -13.46 -2.77
N TYR A 57 0.88 -12.13 -2.63
CA TYR A 57 1.90 -11.33 -3.30
C TYR A 57 3.28 -11.59 -2.72
N TYR A 58 3.41 -11.62 -1.39
CA TYR A 58 4.66 -11.92 -0.73
C TYR A 58 5.22 -13.27 -1.20
N LEU A 59 4.40 -14.31 -1.20
CA LEU A 59 4.83 -15.65 -1.64
C LEU A 59 5.32 -15.65 -3.10
N ARG A 60 4.57 -15.03 -4.02
CA ARG A 60 4.99 -14.91 -5.42
C ARG A 60 6.29 -14.11 -5.60
N PHE A 61 6.48 -13.04 -4.81
CA PHE A 61 7.71 -12.26 -4.87
C PHE A 61 8.92 -13.05 -4.37
N ILE A 62 8.79 -13.80 -3.26
CA ILE A 62 9.86 -14.65 -2.74
C ILE A 62 10.18 -15.81 -3.69
N GLU A 63 9.17 -16.40 -4.33
CA GLU A 63 9.36 -17.44 -5.34
C GLU A 63 10.13 -16.93 -6.57
N LYS A 64 9.73 -15.78 -7.11
CA LYS A 64 10.35 -15.23 -8.33
C LYS A 64 11.66 -14.50 -8.05
N TYR A 65 11.78 -13.87 -6.89
CA TYR A 65 12.96 -13.10 -6.48
C TYR A 65 13.36 -13.51 -5.05
N PRO A 66 14.04 -14.65 -4.88
CA PRO A 66 14.37 -15.22 -3.57
C PRO A 66 15.31 -14.35 -2.73
N ASN A 67 16.04 -13.43 -3.35
CA ASN A 67 16.95 -12.50 -2.69
C ASN A 67 16.93 -11.11 -3.35
N VAL A 68 17.60 -10.14 -2.73
CA VAL A 68 17.60 -8.75 -3.17
C VAL A 68 18.29 -8.54 -4.52
N LYS A 69 19.28 -9.38 -4.86
CA LYS A 69 20.00 -9.30 -6.13
C LYS A 69 19.07 -9.67 -7.29
N ASP A 70 18.32 -10.76 -7.16
CA ASP A 70 17.35 -11.18 -8.20
C ASP A 70 16.28 -10.11 -8.42
N LEU A 71 15.80 -9.47 -7.35
CA LEU A 71 14.86 -8.35 -7.47
C LEU A 71 15.51 -7.12 -8.13
N SER A 72 16.79 -6.86 -7.85
CA SER A 72 17.50 -5.69 -8.37
C SER A 72 17.71 -5.71 -9.88
N ILE A 73 17.96 -6.89 -10.46
CA ILE A 73 18.20 -7.09 -11.90
C ILE A 73 16.89 -7.21 -12.71
N ALA A 74 15.76 -7.39 -12.04
CA ALA A 74 14.46 -7.43 -12.71
C ALA A 74 14.17 -6.14 -13.48
N SER A 75 13.35 -6.20 -14.52
CA SER A 75 12.84 -5.00 -15.16
C SER A 75 11.80 -4.30 -14.24
N GLU A 76 11.74 -2.98 -14.28
CA GLU A 76 10.70 -2.23 -13.54
C GLU A 76 9.29 -2.67 -13.97
N ASN A 77 9.10 -2.97 -15.25
CA ASN A 77 7.82 -3.43 -15.78
C ASN A 77 7.41 -4.78 -15.15
N ASP A 78 8.33 -5.73 -14.98
CA ASP A 78 8.05 -7.02 -14.34
C ASP A 78 7.66 -6.85 -12.87
N VAL A 79 8.38 -5.98 -12.15
CA VAL A 79 8.08 -5.67 -10.74
C VAL A 79 6.71 -5.02 -10.63
N LEU A 80 6.38 -4.04 -11.49
CA LEU A 80 5.08 -3.38 -11.51
C LEU A 80 3.96 -4.33 -11.93
N LYS A 81 4.23 -5.27 -12.86
CA LYS A 81 3.27 -6.30 -13.26
C LYS A 81 2.95 -7.26 -12.13
N MET A 82 3.96 -7.71 -11.39
CA MET A 82 3.75 -8.55 -10.20
C MET A 82 3.01 -7.81 -9.08
N TRP A 83 3.13 -6.47 -9.02
CA TRP A 83 2.45 -5.62 -8.02
C TRP A 83 1.01 -5.29 -8.38
N GLU A 84 0.57 -5.66 -9.57
CA GLU A 84 -0.76 -5.31 -10.10
C GLU A 84 -1.88 -5.73 -9.15
N GLY A 85 -2.75 -4.78 -8.78
CA GLY A 85 -3.86 -5.01 -7.86
C GLY A 85 -3.60 -4.64 -6.39
N LEU A 86 -2.35 -4.46 -5.95
CA LEU A 86 -2.04 -4.01 -4.58
C LEU A 86 -2.29 -2.51 -4.35
N GLY A 87 -2.26 -1.71 -5.43
CA GLY A 87 -2.34 -0.26 -5.31
C GLY A 87 -1.07 0.40 -4.78
N TYR A 88 -1.10 1.76 -4.70
CA TYR A 88 0.06 2.53 -4.23
C TYR A 88 1.38 2.11 -4.88
N TYR A 89 1.43 2.13 -6.21
CA TYR A 89 2.56 1.66 -7.02
C TYR A 89 3.89 2.37 -6.77
N SER A 90 3.87 3.53 -6.10
CA SER A 90 5.09 4.15 -5.59
C SER A 90 5.87 3.23 -4.64
N ARG A 91 5.18 2.33 -3.91
CA ARG A 91 5.84 1.32 -3.08
C ARG A 91 6.65 0.35 -3.93
N ALA A 92 6.07 -0.17 -5.02
CA ALA A 92 6.79 -1.08 -5.93
C ALA A 92 8.00 -0.41 -6.59
N ARG A 93 7.87 0.85 -7.03
CA ARG A 93 9.01 1.60 -7.59
C ARG A 93 10.10 1.84 -6.56
N ASN A 94 9.74 2.24 -5.33
CA ASN A 94 10.71 2.41 -4.25
C ASN A 94 11.31 1.08 -3.82
N LEU A 95 10.52 0.00 -3.75
CA LEU A 95 11.01 -1.37 -3.53
C LEU A 95 12.11 -1.72 -4.53
N HIS A 96 11.84 -1.56 -5.81
CA HIS A 96 12.81 -1.85 -6.88
C HIS A 96 14.05 -0.95 -6.81
N LYS A 97 13.86 0.35 -6.54
CA LYS A 97 14.97 1.30 -6.36
C LYS A 97 15.84 0.92 -5.16
N THR A 98 15.23 0.56 -4.04
CA THR A 98 15.95 0.13 -2.84
C THR A 98 16.67 -1.20 -3.08
N ALA A 99 16.07 -2.16 -3.79
CA ALA A 99 16.74 -3.39 -4.16
C ALA A 99 18.04 -3.13 -4.94
N LYS A 100 18.01 -2.19 -5.90
CA LYS A 100 19.21 -1.78 -6.66
C LYS A 100 20.28 -1.16 -5.78
N ILE A 101 19.91 -0.26 -4.86
CA ILE A 101 20.87 0.35 -3.93
C ILE A 101 21.50 -0.73 -3.03
N VAL A 102 20.68 -1.60 -2.43
CA VAL A 102 21.18 -2.64 -1.54
C VAL A 102 22.09 -3.62 -2.30
N SER A 103 21.70 -4.02 -3.51
CA SER A 103 22.50 -4.95 -4.33
C SER A 103 23.81 -4.33 -4.80
N ASN A 104 23.77 -3.10 -5.33
CA ASN A 104 24.90 -2.51 -6.05
C ASN A 104 25.82 -1.70 -5.14
N ASP A 105 25.25 -0.95 -4.18
CA ASP A 105 26.00 0.00 -3.38
C ASP A 105 26.34 -0.56 -1.99
N LEU A 106 25.57 -1.56 -1.50
CA LEU A 106 25.74 -2.17 -0.18
C LEU A 106 26.12 -3.67 -0.26
N GLY A 107 26.59 -4.15 -1.41
CA GLY A 107 27.07 -5.53 -1.58
C GLY A 107 25.99 -6.62 -1.37
N GLY A 108 24.73 -6.28 -1.48
CA GLY A 108 23.61 -7.21 -1.27
C GLY A 108 23.18 -7.39 0.18
N LEU A 109 23.77 -6.65 1.12
CA LEU A 109 23.48 -6.73 2.56
C LEU A 109 22.62 -5.54 2.99
N PHE A 110 21.49 -5.83 3.63
CA PHE A 110 20.67 -4.78 4.23
C PHE A 110 21.40 -4.16 5.44
N PRO A 111 21.29 -2.83 5.62
CA PRO A 111 21.69 -2.20 6.87
C PRO A 111 20.91 -2.80 8.05
N LEU A 112 21.56 -2.88 9.22
CA LEU A 112 20.98 -3.49 10.41
C LEU A 112 20.33 -2.49 11.35
N THR A 113 20.67 -1.19 11.22
CA THR A 113 20.22 -0.17 12.16
C THR A 113 19.09 0.70 11.59
N PHE A 114 18.23 1.18 12.47
CA PHE A 114 17.18 2.16 12.12
C PHE A 114 17.75 3.37 11.37
N LEU A 115 18.88 3.93 11.85
CA LEU A 115 19.49 5.14 11.30
C LEU A 115 20.02 4.97 9.87
N GLU A 116 20.39 3.77 9.49
CA GLU A 116 20.83 3.46 8.14
C GLU A 116 19.64 3.11 7.23
N LEU A 117 18.72 2.28 7.73
CA LEU A 117 17.54 1.85 6.97
C LEU A 117 16.64 3.00 6.54
N ILE A 118 16.47 4.02 7.39
CA ILE A 118 15.61 5.17 7.08
C ILE A 118 16.11 6.04 5.91
N LYS A 119 17.37 5.88 5.50
CA LYS A 119 17.97 6.58 4.36
C LYS A 119 17.56 5.95 3.01
N LEU A 120 17.05 4.72 3.03
CA LEU A 120 16.67 3.99 1.82
C LEU A 120 15.31 4.45 1.27
N PRO A 121 15.13 4.52 -0.06
CA PRO A 121 13.88 4.96 -0.68
C PRO A 121 12.67 4.12 -0.25
N GLY A 122 11.58 4.80 0.16
CA GLY A 122 10.35 4.12 0.58
C GLY A 122 10.37 3.48 1.96
N ILE A 123 11.49 3.58 2.68
CA ILE A 123 11.60 3.17 4.08
C ILE A 123 11.41 4.39 4.98
N GLY A 124 10.24 4.48 5.59
CA GLY A 124 9.92 5.50 6.58
C GLY A 124 10.22 5.03 8.01
N ASP A 125 9.90 5.87 8.99
CA ASP A 125 10.14 5.62 10.42
C ASP A 125 9.60 4.25 10.88
N TYR A 126 8.34 3.94 10.57
CA TYR A 126 7.73 2.65 10.90
C TYR A 126 8.52 1.47 10.28
N THR A 127 8.75 1.53 8.96
CA THR A 127 9.39 0.43 8.24
C THR A 127 10.83 0.22 8.68
N ALA A 128 11.59 1.29 8.92
CA ALA A 128 12.95 1.21 9.45
C ALA A 128 12.97 0.56 10.84
N SER A 129 12.07 1.00 11.73
CA SER A 129 11.94 0.41 13.08
C SER A 129 11.53 -1.07 13.04
N ALA A 130 10.60 -1.44 12.14
CA ALA A 130 10.17 -2.82 12.00
C ALA A 130 11.30 -3.73 11.48
N ILE A 131 11.99 -3.32 10.41
CA ILE A 131 13.08 -4.12 9.84
C ILE A 131 14.20 -4.28 10.87
N SER A 132 14.71 -3.19 11.46
CA SER A 132 15.83 -3.27 12.40
C SER A 132 15.48 -4.07 13.66
N SER A 133 14.25 -3.93 14.16
CA SER A 133 13.80 -4.72 15.32
C SER A 133 13.60 -6.19 14.97
N PHE A 134 12.92 -6.52 13.85
CA PHE A 134 12.56 -7.90 13.53
C PHE A 134 13.74 -8.73 13.02
N SER A 135 14.70 -8.10 12.31
CA SER A 135 15.87 -8.81 11.78
C SER A 135 17.10 -8.78 12.70
N ASN A 136 17.25 -7.74 13.50
CA ASN A 136 18.48 -7.50 14.28
C ASN A 136 18.22 -7.28 15.78
N ASN A 137 16.99 -7.44 16.27
CA ASN A 137 16.63 -7.17 17.66
C ASN A 137 17.05 -5.77 18.17
N GLU A 138 17.11 -4.77 17.28
CA GLU A 138 17.36 -3.39 17.71
C GLU A 138 16.25 -2.93 18.66
N VAL A 139 16.65 -2.32 19.79
CA VAL A 139 15.70 -1.78 20.78
C VAL A 139 15.14 -0.46 20.27
N VAL A 140 14.18 -0.54 19.38
CA VAL A 140 13.47 0.59 18.79
C VAL A 140 11.96 0.34 18.86
N SER A 141 11.19 1.40 18.91
CA SER A 141 9.72 1.31 19.00
C SER A 141 9.07 1.30 17.63
N VAL A 142 8.24 0.30 17.37
CA VAL A 142 7.39 0.20 16.18
C VAL A 142 5.99 0.74 16.51
N VAL A 143 5.52 1.77 15.78
CA VAL A 143 4.20 2.38 16.00
C VAL A 143 3.43 2.42 14.69
N ASP A 144 2.50 1.49 14.54
CA ASP A 144 1.53 1.42 13.43
C ASP A 144 0.12 1.86 13.88
N GLY A 145 -0.86 1.76 13.01
CA GLY A 145 -2.25 2.07 13.32
C GLY A 145 -2.86 1.20 14.43
N ASN A 146 -2.38 -0.03 14.61
CA ASN A 146 -2.83 -0.91 15.67
C ASN A 146 -2.24 -0.50 17.03
N VAL A 147 -0.95 -0.15 17.04
CA VAL A 147 -0.27 0.36 18.24
C VAL A 147 -0.84 1.71 18.66
N TYR A 148 -1.07 2.64 17.72
CA TYR A 148 -1.75 3.91 18.03
C TYR A 148 -3.08 3.67 18.73
N ARG A 149 -3.93 2.79 18.20
CA ARG A 149 -5.24 2.50 18.75
C ARG A 149 -5.17 1.85 20.13
N PHE A 150 -4.35 0.81 20.26
CA PHE A 150 -4.22 0.08 21.51
C PHE A 150 -3.69 0.99 22.63
N ILE A 151 -2.57 1.66 22.38
CA ILE A 151 -1.93 2.54 23.38
C ILE A 151 -2.82 3.74 23.72
N SER A 152 -3.49 4.38 22.75
CA SER A 152 -4.40 5.49 23.08
C SER A 152 -5.56 5.05 23.95
N ARG A 153 -6.15 3.88 23.69
CA ARG A 153 -7.22 3.31 24.53
C ARG A 153 -6.72 2.93 25.92
N LEU A 154 -5.56 2.29 26.00
CA LEU A 154 -4.99 1.80 27.25
C LEU A 154 -4.68 2.92 28.23
N ILE A 155 -4.05 3.99 27.77
CA ILE A 155 -3.56 5.07 28.64
C ILE A 155 -4.23 6.44 28.41
N GLY A 156 -5.28 6.51 27.59
CA GLY A 156 -6.09 7.70 27.40
C GLY A 156 -5.38 8.83 26.62
N ILE A 157 -4.52 8.52 25.62
CA ILE A 157 -3.87 9.56 24.81
C ILE A 157 -4.86 10.12 23.79
N ASN A 158 -5.22 11.39 23.93
CA ASN A 158 -6.14 12.11 23.05
C ASN A 158 -5.44 12.98 21.98
N THR A 159 -4.12 12.94 21.88
CA THR A 159 -3.39 13.63 20.81
C THR A 159 -3.76 13.02 19.45
N PRO A 160 -4.13 13.85 18.45
CA PRO A 160 -4.52 13.34 17.13
C PRO A 160 -3.41 12.51 16.50
N ILE A 161 -3.69 11.24 16.17
CA ILE A 161 -2.67 10.28 15.71
C ILE A 161 -2.10 10.58 14.33
N ASN A 162 -2.74 11.45 13.55
CA ASN A 162 -2.28 11.89 12.23
C ASN A 162 -1.44 13.18 12.29
N THR A 163 -0.68 13.39 13.37
CA THR A 163 0.24 14.52 13.54
C THR A 163 1.66 14.03 13.88
N TYR A 164 2.67 14.83 13.51
CA TYR A 164 4.08 14.52 13.84
C TYR A 164 4.33 14.50 15.37
N LYS A 165 3.62 15.35 16.11
CA LYS A 165 3.68 15.39 17.59
C LYS A 165 3.26 14.06 18.20
N SER A 166 2.22 13.42 17.64
CA SER A 166 1.74 12.13 18.15
C SER A 166 2.77 11.02 17.96
N LEU A 167 3.44 10.94 16.81
CA LEU A 167 4.48 9.94 16.57
C LEU A 167 5.56 9.98 17.66
N LYS A 168 6.10 11.17 17.97
CA LYS A 168 7.11 11.32 19.03
C LYS A 168 6.56 10.90 20.40
N GLN A 169 5.30 11.27 20.72
CA GLN A 169 4.69 10.91 21.98
C GLN A 169 4.51 9.41 22.13
N PHE A 170 3.95 8.75 21.11
CA PHE A 170 3.69 7.31 21.16
C PHE A 170 4.99 6.50 21.14
N LYS A 171 5.99 6.90 20.35
CA LYS A 171 7.33 6.28 20.40
C LYS A 171 7.96 6.36 21.81
N LYS A 172 7.86 7.52 22.47
CA LYS A 172 8.35 7.67 23.84
C LYS A 172 7.63 6.74 24.82
N VAL A 173 6.31 6.61 24.69
CA VAL A 173 5.50 5.72 25.54
C VAL A 173 5.86 4.26 25.30
N THR A 174 5.87 3.83 24.06
CA THR A 174 6.17 2.42 23.71
C THR A 174 7.62 2.04 24.02
N MET A 175 8.59 2.97 23.91
CA MET A 175 9.97 2.76 24.37
C MET A 175 10.08 2.54 25.88
N ASN A 176 9.19 3.13 26.69
CA ASN A 176 9.15 2.85 28.12
C ASN A 176 8.52 1.50 28.47
N LEU A 177 7.76 0.92 27.54
CA LEU A 177 7.06 -0.36 27.70
C LEU A 177 7.83 -1.54 27.09
N ILE A 178 8.77 -1.27 26.19
CA ILE A 178 9.46 -2.29 25.38
C ILE A 178 10.24 -3.27 26.25
N SER A 179 10.19 -4.55 25.89
CA SER A 179 11.12 -5.55 26.44
C SER A 179 12.49 -5.36 25.79
N LYS A 180 13.50 -5.05 26.60
CA LYS A 180 14.88 -4.90 26.12
C LYS A 180 15.52 -6.26 25.77
N GLU A 181 15.04 -7.33 26.37
CA GLU A 181 15.51 -8.69 26.10
C GLU A 181 14.90 -9.27 24.81
N ASN A 182 13.64 -8.93 24.53
CA ASN A 182 12.88 -9.45 23.38
C ASN A 182 12.21 -8.32 22.61
N PRO A 183 12.95 -7.33 22.05
CA PRO A 183 12.34 -6.17 21.39
C PRO A 183 11.58 -6.52 20.12
N SER A 184 12.06 -7.49 19.33
CA SER A 184 11.39 -7.98 18.13
C SER A 184 10.01 -8.58 18.47
N ASP A 185 9.98 -9.54 19.40
CA ASP A 185 8.72 -10.17 19.81
C ASP A 185 7.76 -9.18 20.46
N PHE A 186 8.28 -8.23 21.25
CA PHE A 186 7.47 -7.17 21.85
C PHE A 186 6.79 -6.30 20.78
N ASN A 187 7.55 -5.83 19.78
CA ASN A 187 7.01 -5.00 18.71
C ASN A 187 5.98 -5.77 17.86
N GLN A 188 6.25 -7.02 17.55
CA GLN A 188 5.26 -7.88 16.88
C GLN A 188 4.03 -8.12 17.76
N ALA A 189 4.20 -8.37 19.06
CA ALA A 189 3.14 -8.63 20.00
C ALA A 189 2.17 -7.43 20.14
N ILE A 190 2.70 -6.22 20.29
CA ILE A 190 1.85 -5.03 20.47
C ILE A 190 1.03 -4.71 19.21
N MET A 191 1.59 -4.93 18.01
CA MET A 191 0.87 -4.82 16.74
C MET A 191 -0.21 -5.89 16.61
N GLU A 192 0.13 -7.16 16.94
CA GLU A 192 -0.78 -8.30 16.85
C GLU A 192 -1.94 -8.19 17.84
N PHE A 193 -1.67 -7.74 19.07
CA PHE A 193 -2.69 -7.50 20.08
C PHE A 193 -3.69 -6.43 19.61
N GLY A 194 -3.17 -5.34 19.02
CA GLY A 194 -4.01 -4.32 18.40
C GLY A 194 -4.85 -4.86 17.24
N ALA A 195 -4.32 -5.80 16.45
CA ALA A 195 -5.01 -6.37 15.30
C ALA A 195 -6.07 -7.42 15.69
N LEU A 196 -5.83 -8.24 16.72
CA LEU A 196 -6.69 -9.38 17.07
C LEU A 196 -7.63 -9.11 18.24
N VAL A 197 -7.17 -8.37 19.27
CA VAL A 197 -7.94 -8.10 20.50
C VAL A 197 -8.52 -6.69 20.49
N CYS A 198 -7.67 -5.67 20.43
CA CYS A 198 -8.09 -4.27 20.46
C CYS A 198 -8.51 -3.76 19.06
N ARG A 199 -9.46 -4.44 18.42
CA ARG A 199 -9.93 -4.14 17.05
C ARG A 199 -10.64 -2.80 16.95
N PRO A 200 -10.71 -2.19 15.74
CA PRO A 200 -11.35 -0.88 15.55
C PRO A 200 -12.83 -0.88 15.93
N SER A 201 -13.63 -1.75 15.34
CA SER A 201 -15.09 -1.74 15.46
C SER A 201 -15.64 -2.74 16.47
N THR A 202 -14.93 -3.86 16.69
CA THR A 202 -15.38 -4.95 17.56
C THR A 202 -14.27 -5.42 18.48
N PRO A 203 -13.78 -4.57 19.42
CA PRO A 203 -12.74 -4.96 20.35
C PRO A 203 -13.28 -5.95 21.38
N SER A 204 -12.44 -6.89 21.80
CA SER A 204 -12.78 -7.94 22.78
C SER A 204 -12.45 -7.48 24.20
N CYS A 205 -13.07 -6.38 24.66
CA CYS A 205 -12.70 -5.71 25.91
C CYS A 205 -12.95 -6.56 27.17
N SER A 206 -14.05 -7.32 27.22
CA SER A 206 -14.43 -8.13 28.38
C SER A 206 -13.43 -9.27 28.70
N VAL A 207 -12.71 -9.75 27.68
CA VAL A 207 -11.71 -10.83 27.81
C VAL A 207 -10.28 -10.33 27.56
N CYS A 208 -10.06 -9.03 27.59
CA CYS A 208 -8.77 -8.39 27.33
C CYS A 208 -7.88 -8.47 28.58
N ASP A 209 -6.65 -8.98 28.44
CA ASP A 209 -5.70 -9.09 29.57
C ASP A 209 -5.31 -7.71 30.18
N PHE A 210 -5.73 -6.61 29.56
CA PHE A 210 -5.46 -5.23 30.01
C PHE A 210 -6.76 -4.47 30.40
N ASN A 211 -7.93 -5.12 30.48
CA ASN A 211 -9.21 -4.43 30.75
C ASN A 211 -9.21 -3.65 32.07
N ASP A 212 -8.64 -4.25 33.14
CA ASP A 212 -8.55 -3.64 34.48
C ASP A 212 -7.63 -2.40 34.55
N GLN A 213 -6.83 -2.19 33.52
CA GLN A 213 -5.90 -1.06 33.43
C GLN A 213 -6.25 -0.11 32.28
N CYS A 214 -7.26 -0.48 31.46
CA CYS A 214 -7.59 0.25 30.25
C CYS A 214 -8.41 1.51 30.55
N TYR A 215 -7.81 2.68 30.29
CA TYR A 215 -8.48 3.97 30.49
C TYR A 215 -9.79 4.08 29.69
N ALA A 216 -9.75 3.74 28.39
CA ALA A 216 -10.93 3.86 27.55
C ALA A 216 -12.06 2.91 27.93
N PHE A 217 -11.74 1.70 28.38
CA PHE A 217 -12.75 0.73 28.84
C PHE A 217 -13.42 1.16 30.14
N LYS A 218 -12.64 1.63 31.11
CA LYS A 218 -13.15 2.09 32.41
C LYS A 218 -14.05 3.35 32.34
N ASN A 219 -13.89 4.15 31.28
CA ASN A 219 -14.60 5.41 31.10
C ASN A 219 -15.60 5.37 29.92
N ASP A 220 -15.89 4.19 29.34
CA ASP A 220 -16.81 4.01 28.22
C ASP A 220 -16.42 4.78 26.94
N LEU A 221 -15.10 5.03 26.75
CA LEU A 221 -14.55 5.84 25.66
C LEU A 221 -13.85 5.01 24.58
N VAL A 222 -14.13 3.71 24.48
CA VAL A 222 -13.40 2.79 23.59
C VAL A 222 -13.47 3.21 22.13
N PHE A 223 -14.60 3.78 21.68
CA PHE A 223 -14.82 4.18 20.30
C PHE A 223 -14.35 5.61 20.00
N ASP A 224 -14.07 6.41 21.03
CA ASP A 224 -13.52 7.77 20.87
C ASP A 224 -12.01 7.77 20.63
N PHE A 225 -11.35 6.65 20.96
CA PHE A 225 -9.92 6.45 20.72
C PHE A 225 -9.63 5.48 19.57
N PRO A 226 -8.60 5.77 18.74
CA PRO A 226 -7.71 6.94 18.78
C PRO A 226 -8.35 8.18 18.13
N TYR A 227 -8.04 9.36 18.64
CA TYR A 227 -8.49 10.60 18.04
C TYR A 227 -7.76 10.91 16.73
N LYS A 228 -8.51 11.38 15.71
CA LYS A 228 -7.98 11.78 14.39
C LYS A 228 -8.53 13.12 13.96
N LEU A 229 -7.70 13.98 13.40
CA LEU A 229 -8.16 15.17 12.71
C LEU A 229 -8.87 14.77 11.40
N LYS A 230 -9.95 15.48 11.07
CA LYS A 230 -10.65 15.30 9.78
C LYS A 230 -9.71 15.59 8.63
N THR A 231 -9.73 14.73 7.61
CA THR A 231 -8.95 14.91 6.38
C THR A 231 -9.69 15.78 5.38
N LYS A 232 -8.95 16.35 4.41
CA LYS A 232 -9.52 17.16 3.32
C LYS A 232 -10.48 16.32 2.46
N LYS A 233 -11.45 17.01 1.81
CA LYS A 233 -12.38 16.38 0.85
C LYS A 233 -11.60 15.81 -0.34
N SER A 234 -12.10 14.71 -0.90
CA SER A 234 -11.59 14.11 -2.14
C SER A 234 -11.82 15.02 -3.34
N ILE A 235 -10.87 15.03 -4.29
CA ILE A 235 -10.98 15.73 -5.57
C ILE A 235 -11.61 14.77 -6.58
N ASN A 236 -12.54 15.27 -7.41
CA ASN A 236 -13.11 14.51 -8.52
C ASN A 236 -12.28 14.73 -9.78
N ARG A 237 -12.02 13.66 -10.54
CA ARG A 237 -11.33 13.67 -11.84
C ARG A 237 -12.09 12.80 -12.82
N PHE A 238 -11.98 13.11 -14.11
CA PHE A 238 -12.70 12.40 -15.17
C PHE A 238 -11.69 11.94 -16.22
N PHE A 239 -11.55 10.61 -16.33
CA PHE A 239 -10.62 9.95 -17.24
C PHE A 239 -11.38 9.28 -18.37
N ASN A 240 -11.19 9.79 -19.59
CA ASN A 240 -11.74 9.20 -20.79
C ASN A 240 -10.62 8.48 -21.53
N TYR A 241 -10.57 7.15 -21.41
CA TYR A 241 -9.62 6.33 -22.13
C TYR A 241 -10.10 6.02 -23.54
N LEU A 242 -9.26 6.32 -24.53
CA LEU A 242 -9.54 6.09 -25.94
C LEU A 242 -8.93 4.74 -26.36
N VAL A 243 -9.78 3.76 -26.57
CA VAL A 243 -9.40 2.39 -26.94
C VAL A 243 -9.50 2.26 -28.46
N PHE A 244 -8.43 2.63 -29.17
CA PHE A 244 -8.36 2.49 -30.62
C PHE A 244 -8.22 1.01 -31.00
N ILE A 245 -9.00 0.58 -31.99
CA ILE A 245 -8.99 -0.81 -32.49
C ILE A 245 -9.02 -0.81 -34.01
N THR A 246 -8.07 -1.52 -34.63
CA THR A 246 -8.06 -1.79 -36.07
C THR A 246 -8.74 -3.12 -36.37
N GLU A 247 -9.07 -3.37 -37.66
CA GLU A 247 -9.60 -4.66 -38.12
C GLU A 247 -8.67 -5.83 -37.78
N ASP A 248 -7.34 -5.60 -37.77
CA ASP A 248 -6.33 -6.59 -37.41
C ASP A 248 -6.17 -6.76 -35.88
N ASN A 249 -7.09 -6.24 -35.07
CA ASN A 249 -7.03 -6.27 -33.60
C ASN A 249 -5.76 -5.63 -33.00
N LEU A 250 -5.28 -4.55 -33.63
CA LEU A 250 -4.18 -3.75 -33.09
C LEU A 250 -4.74 -2.60 -32.25
N THR A 251 -4.02 -2.23 -31.22
CA THR A 251 -4.31 -1.08 -30.34
C THR A 251 -3.04 -0.32 -30.01
N CYS A 252 -3.17 0.81 -29.33
CA CYS A 252 -2.03 1.55 -28.80
C CYS A 252 -2.18 1.79 -27.30
N VAL A 253 -1.06 1.73 -26.62
CA VAL A 253 -0.94 2.08 -25.19
C VAL A 253 0.27 2.97 -24.98
N GLU A 254 0.21 3.82 -23.97
CA GLU A 254 1.28 4.74 -23.62
C GLU A 254 1.70 4.56 -22.14
N LYS A 255 2.97 4.79 -21.87
CA LYS A 255 3.50 4.78 -20.50
C LYS A 255 3.26 6.13 -19.82
N ARG A 256 2.65 6.14 -18.65
CA ARG A 256 2.44 7.36 -17.83
C ARG A 256 3.76 7.83 -17.24
N SER A 257 4.53 8.64 -17.95
CA SER A 257 5.84 9.15 -17.52
C SER A 257 5.75 10.28 -16.49
N LYS A 258 4.65 11.06 -16.50
CA LYS A 258 4.45 12.19 -15.59
C LYS A 258 4.26 11.74 -14.15
N LYS A 259 4.80 12.54 -13.18
CA LYS A 259 4.56 12.34 -11.74
C LYS A 259 3.07 12.36 -11.44
N GLY A 260 2.64 11.50 -10.51
CA GLY A 260 1.24 11.41 -10.09
C GLY A 260 0.78 9.96 -9.87
N ILE A 261 -0.55 9.79 -9.88
CA ILE A 261 -1.12 8.44 -9.76
C ILE A 261 -0.71 7.58 -10.97
N TRP A 262 -0.46 6.30 -10.71
CA TRP A 262 -0.17 5.29 -11.73
C TRP A 262 1.07 5.62 -12.59
N GLN A 263 2.00 6.42 -12.09
CA GLN A 263 3.26 6.71 -12.78
C GLN A 263 3.99 5.41 -13.14
N ASN A 264 4.54 5.38 -14.34
CA ASN A 264 5.24 4.26 -14.98
C ASN A 264 4.36 3.04 -15.32
N LEU A 265 3.05 3.08 -15.05
CA LEU A 265 2.10 2.12 -15.60
C LEU A 265 1.70 2.50 -17.02
N TYR A 266 1.17 1.53 -17.74
CA TYR A 266 0.62 1.75 -19.07
C TYR A 266 -0.86 2.10 -19.01
N GLN A 267 -1.33 2.80 -20.02
CA GLN A 267 -2.72 3.17 -20.20
C GLN A 267 -3.05 3.29 -21.68
N PHE A 268 -4.33 3.29 -22.01
CA PHE A 268 -4.80 3.80 -23.32
C PHE A 268 -4.59 5.32 -23.38
N PRO A 269 -4.52 5.94 -24.58
CA PRO A 269 -4.54 7.39 -24.73
C PRO A 269 -5.63 8.01 -23.86
N LEU A 270 -5.30 9.06 -23.11
CA LEU A 270 -6.14 9.63 -22.07
C LEU A 270 -6.58 11.05 -22.43
N PHE A 271 -7.88 11.29 -22.45
CA PHE A 271 -8.49 12.60 -22.38
C PHE A 271 -8.99 12.88 -20.96
N GLU A 272 -8.21 13.61 -20.17
CA GLU A 272 -8.61 14.01 -18.83
C GLU A 272 -9.38 15.32 -18.87
N THR A 273 -10.53 15.37 -18.20
CA THR A 273 -11.46 16.50 -18.17
C THR A 273 -11.86 16.83 -16.73
N ASP A 274 -12.55 17.93 -16.52
CA ASP A 274 -13.11 18.37 -15.23
C ASP A 274 -14.58 17.95 -15.02
N ARG A 275 -15.21 17.41 -16.08
CA ARG A 275 -16.60 16.94 -16.13
C ARG A 275 -16.77 15.72 -17.03
N LEU A 276 -17.94 15.15 -17.01
CA LEU A 276 -18.35 14.16 -18.02
C LEU A 276 -18.42 14.84 -19.39
N VAL A 277 -17.97 14.15 -20.42
CA VAL A 277 -17.97 14.61 -21.81
C VAL A 277 -18.87 13.74 -22.67
N ASP A 278 -19.38 14.33 -23.76
CA ASP A 278 -20.21 13.65 -24.72
C ASP A 278 -19.41 13.00 -25.87
N LEU A 279 -20.13 12.29 -26.75
CA LEU A 279 -19.54 11.60 -27.90
C LEU A 279 -18.86 12.58 -28.88
N ASN A 280 -19.44 13.79 -29.08
CA ASN A 280 -18.88 14.78 -30.02
C ASN A 280 -17.55 15.31 -29.52
N GLU A 281 -17.43 15.59 -28.23
CA GLU A 281 -16.18 16.03 -27.61
C GLU A 281 -15.10 14.93 -27.73
N ILE A 282 -15.45 13.67 -27.50
CA ILE A 282 -14.54 12.53 -27.66
C ILE A 282 -14.08 12.40 -29.10
N ASN A 283 -14.98 12.46 -30.09
CA ASN A 283 -14.63 12.38 -31.50
C ASN A 283 -13.72 13.54 -31.94
N LYS A 284 -14.02 14.75 -31.49
CA LYS A 284 -13.18 15.93 -31.76
C LYS A 284 -11.77 15.75 -31.19
N TYR A 285 -11.67 15.29 -29.94
CA TYR A 285 -10.37 15.05 -29.31
C TYR A 285 -9.62 13.91 -29.99
N ALA A 286 -10.26 12.76 -30.20
CA ALA A 286 -9.66 11.59 -30.84
C ALA A 286 -9.09 11.95 -32.24
N ASN A 287 -9.84 12.68 -33.06
CA ASN A 287 -9.42 13.12 -34.38
C ASN A 287 -8.28 14.17 -34.35
N SER A 288 -8.06 14.85 -33.22
CA SER A 288 -6.93 15.77 -33.05
C SER A 288 -5.62 15.06 -32.70
N LEU A 289 -5.67 13.79 -32.29
CA LEU A 289 -4.50 13.03 -31.93
C LEU A 289 -3.77 12.54 -33.19
N LYS A 290 -2.44 12.59 -33.14
CA LYS A 290 -1.56 12.07 -34.23
C LYS A 290 -1.48 10.53 -34.28
N TYR A 291 -2.23 9.83 -33.41
CA TYR A 291 -2.20 8.37 -33.30
C TYR A 291 -2.95 7.66 -34.44
N ILE A 292 -3.89 8.33 -35.08
CA ILE A 292 -4.71 7.76 -36.16
C ILE A 292 -4.46 8.51 -37.46
N SER A 293 -4.41 7.79 -38.58
CA SER A 293 -4.19 8.36 -39.92
C SER A 293 -5.49 8.87 -40.56
N ILE A 294 -6.64 8.41 -40.13
CA ILE A 294 -7.96 8.67 -40.73
C ILE A 294 -8.96 8.86 -39.60
N LYS A 295 -10.04 9.61 -39.88
CA LYS A 295 -11.17 9.79 -38.95
C LYS A 295 -11.69 8.46 -38.43
N SER A 296 -12.13 8.45 -37.19
CA SER A 296 -12.75 7.29 -36.56
C SER A 296 -13.95 6.80 -37.38
N GLU A 297 -14.08 5.50 -37.61
CA GLU A 297 -15.21 4.85 -38.31
C GLU A 297 -16.43 4.77 -37.42
N SER A 298 -16.21 4.37 -36.15
CA SER A 298 -17.23 4.37 -35.11
C SER A 298 -16.63 4.64 -33.75
N THR A 299 -17.46 5.22 -32.88
CA THR A 299 -17.07 5.50 -31.48
C THR A 299 -18.24 5.16 -30.58
N GLU A 300 -17.99 4.36 -29.55
CA GLU A 300 -19.02 3.98 -28.57
C GLU A 300 -18.44 3.97 -27.14
N LEU A 301 -19.27 4.29 -26.15
CA LEU A 301 -18.94 4.16 -24.75
C LEU A 301 -19.14 2.71 -24.31
N PHE A 302 -18.09 2.07 -23.83
CA PHE A 302 -18.15 0.68 -23.37
C PHE A 302 -19.21 0.50 -22.27
N LYS A 303 -20.15 -0.43 -22.50
CA LYS A 303 -21.31 -0.71 -21.64
C LYS A 303 -22.17 0.52 -21.31
N ASN A 304 -22.11 1.58 -22.13
CA ASN A 304 -22.84 2.84 -21.95
C ASN A 304 -22.73 3.46 -20.55
N GLN A 305 -21.60 3.24 -19.84
CA GLN A 305 -21.42 3.76 -18.47
C GLN A 305 -19.98 4.06 -18.12
N SER A 306 -19.82 5.05 -17.23
CA SER A 306 -18.56 5.33 -16.55
C SER A 306 -18.48 4.56 -15.21
N ILE A 307 -17.28 4.18 -14.81
CA ILE A 307 -17.02 3.56 -13.50
C ILE A 307 -16.36 4.56 -12.56
N VAL A 308 -16.69 4.52 -11.26
CA VAL A 308 -16.04 5.36 -10.26
C VAL A 308 -14.98 4.57 -9.51
N HIS A 309 -13.75 4.97 -9.65
CA HIS A 309 -12.62 4.42 -8.92
C HIS A 309 -12.19 5.36 -7.78
N LYS A 310 -12.39 4.92 -6.53
CA LYS A 310 -12.09 5.71 -5.32
C LYS A 310 -10.66 5.46 -4.87
N LEU A 311 -9.91 6.55 -4.70
CA LEU A 311 -8.59 6.59 -4.08
C LEU A 311 -8.65 7.42 -2.78
N SER A 312 -7.60 7.38 -1.96
CA SER A 312 -7.58 8.06 -0.65
C SER A 312 -7.89 9.57 -0.72
N HIS A 313 -7.50 10.24 -1.81
CA HIS A 313 -7.61 11.70 -1.93
C HIS A 313 -8.36 12.15 -3.18
N GLN A 314 -8.86 11.21 -3.98
CA GLN A 314 -9.56 11.54 -5.23
C GLN A 314 -10.51 10.43 -5.66
N ASN A 315 -11.61 10.84 -6.29
CA ASN A 315 -12.54 9.95 -6.99
C ASN A 315 -12.31 10.14 -8.49
N ILE A 316 -12.15 9.05 -9.23
CA ILE A 316 -11.92 9.10 -10.67
C ILE A 316 -13.09 8.46 -11.37
N SER A 317 -13.86 9.25 -12.12
CA SER A 317 -14.84 8.74 -13.07
C SER A 317 -14.09 8.30 -14.32
N ILE A 318 -14.19 7.03 -14.68
CA ILE A 318 -13.44 6.43 -15.78
C ILE A 318 -14.42 5.95 -16.85
N SER A 319 -14.23 6.43 -18.08
CA SER A 319 -14.96 6.01 -19.28
C SER A 319 -13.99 5.34 -20.24
N PHE A 320 -14.38 4.23 -20.84
CA PHE A 320 -13.65 3.58 -21.93
C PHE A 320 -14.42 3.79 -23.23
N TRP A 321 -13.81 4.50 -24.17
CA TRP A 321 -14.37 4.80 -25.46
C TRP A 321 -13.73 3.90 -26.50
N ILE A 322 -14.52 2.99 -27.06
CA ILE A 322 -14.08 2.07 -28.11
C ILE A 322 -14.16 2.81 -29.43
N ILE A 323 -13.04 2.93 -30.12
CA ILE A 323 -12.91 3.73 -31.36
C ILE A 323 -12.33 2.83 -32.44
N LYS A 324 -13.16 2.46 -33.40
CA LYS A 324 -12.73 1.69 -34.58
C LYS A 324 -12.03 2.63 -35.56
N VAL A 325 -10.86 2.22 -36.04
CA VAL A 325 -10.02 2.99 -36.96
C VAL A 325 -9.38 2.07 -37.98
N LYS A 326 -9.09 2.58 -39.20
CA LYS A 326 -8.43 1.81 -40.26
C LYS A 326 -6.97 1.48 -39.92
N SER A 327 -6.26 2.43 -39.34
CA SER A 327 -4.84 2.22 -38.98
C SER A 327 -4.42 3.11 -37.82
N ILE A 328 -3.33 2.71 -37.15
CA ILE A 328 -2.72 3.43 -36.04
C ILE A 328 -1.30 3.81 -36.45
N ASN A 329 -0.97 5.10 -36.38
CA ASN A 329 0.32 5.69 -36.83
C ASN A 329 1.40 5.74 -35.73
N THR A 330 1.21 5.07 -34.62
CA THR A 330 2.14 5.05 -33.49
C THR A 330 2.53 3.62 -33.15
N ASN A 331 3.32 3.45 -32.10
CA ASN A 331 3.64 2.11 -31.60
C ASN A 331 2.35 1.37 -31.26
N TYR A 332 1.98 0.41 -32.07
CA TYR A 332 0.82 -0.44 -31.88
C TYR A 332 1.22 -1.80 -31.31
N ILE A 333 0.30 -2.44 -30.65
CA ILE A 333 0.43 -3.79 -30.12
C ILE A 333 -0.82 -4.60 -30.46
N GLY A 334 -0.65 -5.90 -30.69
CA GLY A 334 -1.79 -6.79 -30.77
C GLY A 334 -2.49 -6.93 -29.41
N PHE A 335 -3.81 -6.95 -29.41
CA PHE A 335 -4.59 -7.11 -28.17
C PHE A 335 -4.21 -8.39 -27.40
N ASN A 336 -3.79 -9.45 -28.08
CA ASN A 336 -3.29 -10.69 -27.46
C ASN A 336 -2.05 -10.49 -26.58
N LYS A 337 -1.25 -9.45 -26.83
CA LYS A 337 -0.02 -9.12 -26.08
C LYS A 337 -0.26 -8.04 -25.01
N ILE A 338 -1.43 -7.42 -24.96
CA ILE A 338 -1.70 -6.26 -24.08
C ILE A 338 -1.51 -6.61 -22.61
N ASN A 339 -1.85 -7.84 -22.22
CA ASN A 339 -1.76 -8.30 -20.83
C ASN A 339 -0.32 -8.45 -20.30
N SER A 340 0.71 -8.32 -21.15
CA SER A 340 2.11 -8.30 -20.70
C SER A 340 2.50 -6.98 -20.02
N PHE A 341 1.75 -5.91 -20.24
CA PHE A 341 2.03 -4.60 -19.67
C PHE A 341 1.41 -4.43 -18.27
N PRO A 342 2.06 -3.69 -17.35
CA PRO A 342 1.48 -3.35 -16.05
C PRO A 342 0.46 -2.21 -16.21
N PHE A 343 -0.79 -2.48 -15.86
CA PHE A 343 -1.89 -1.51 -15.91
C PHE A 343 -2.42 -1.14 -14.51
N PRO A 344 -3.05 0.05 -14.37
CA PRO A 344 -3.90 0.34 -13.21
C PRO A 344 -5.08 -0.62 -13.15
N LYS A 345 -5.51 -0.98 -11.94
CA LYS A 345 -6.61 -1.93 -11.71
C LYS A 345 -7.88 -1.68 -12.56
N PRO A 346 -8.36 -0.43 -12.76
CA PRO A 346 -9.53 -0.20 -13.63
C PRO A 346 -9.31 -0.64 -15.07
N ILE A 347 -8.12 -0.43 -15.63
CA ILE A 347 -7.78 -0.87 -16.99
C ILE A 347 -7.67 -2.39 -17.05
N SER A 348 -7.02 -3.02 -16.07
CA SER A 348 -6.92 -4.48 -16.01
C SER A 348 -8.32 -5.13 -15.88
N ASN A 349 -9.20 -4.54 -15.08
CA ASN A 349 -10.58 -5.00 -14.99
C ASN A 349 -11.35 -4.82 -16.32
N PHE A 350 -11.15 -3.69 -17.01
CA PHE A 350 -11.72 -3.48 -18.34
C PHE A 350 -11.23 -4.58 -19.29
N LEU A 351 -9.92 -4.80 -19.38
CA LEU A 351 -9.32 -5.81 -20.26
C LEU A 351 -9.81 -7.24 -19.96
N SER A 352 -10.10 -7.56 -18.70
CA SER A 352 -10.59 -8.91 -18.32
C SER A 352 -12.02 -9.20 -18.78
N ILE A 353 -12.81 -8.17 -19.10
CA ILE A 353 -14.21 -8.29 -19.54
C ILE A 353 -14.44 -7.82 -20.97
N PHE A 354 -13.43 -7.18 -21.56
CA PHE A 354 -13.44 -6.72 -22.94
C PHE A 354 -12.97 -7.86 -23.84
N ASN A 355 -13.92 -8.58 -24.44
CA ASN A 355 -13.62 -9.59 -25.46
C ASN A 355 -13.71 -8.89 -26.82
N LEU A 356 -12.64 -9.01 -27.62
CA LEU A 356 -12.72 -8.71 -29.06
C LEU A 356 -13.65 -9.76 -29.67
N GLN A 357 -14.83 -9.34 -30.07
CA GLN A 357 -15.73 -10.16 -30.92
C GLN A 357 -15.20 -10.20 -32.34
#